data_dcbb749d35349db45b9f425ae253a734
#
_entry.id   dcbb749d35349db45b9f425ae253a734
#
_cell.length_a   1.000
_cell.length_b   1.000
_cell.length_c   1.000
_cell.angle_alpha   90.00
_cell.angle_beta   90.00
_cell.angle_gamma   90.00
#
_symmetry.space_group_name_H-M   'P 1'
#
loop_
_entity.id
_entity.type
_entity.pdbx_description
1 polymer ?
#
loop_
_entity_poly.entity_id
_entity_poly.type
_entity_poly.pdbx_seq_one_letter_code
_entity_poly.pdbx_strand_id
1 'polypeptide(L)'
;MKTYQQLTDHLKTIEKHEIHDSASQSYITFVHEFMDSLNEFCSKHQNAFDGQFYNILLENNISWDIKDMSNTDVTSLDEKVILALILGATKDVSFYEGALLPYIENRSLERWLRRLEYFDSFSATN
;
A
#
# COMPACT_ATOMS: atom_id res chain seq x y z
N MET A 1 -16.66 0.93 12.32
CA MET A 1 -15.27 1.39 12.53
C MET A 1 -14.43 1.09 11.30
N LYS A 2 -13.67 2.07 10.84
CA LYS A 2 -12.86 1.92 9.63
C LYS A 2 -11.51 1.28 9.97
N THR A 3 -11.30 0.08 9.47
CA THR A 3 -10.10 -0.72 9.77
C THR A 3 -8.84 -0.13 9.16
N TYR A 4 -8.95 0.40 7.94
CA TYR A 4 -7.78 0.81 7.15
C TYR A 4 -7.55 2.32 7.12
N GLN A 5 -8.30 3.08 7.90
CA GLN A 5 -8.24 4.54 7.85
C GLN A 5 -6.84 5.09 8.10
N GLN A 6 -6.07 4.44 8.96
CA GLN A 6 -4.69 4.84 9.25
C GLN A 6 -3.84 4.89 7.98
N LEU A 7 -4.10 3.95 7.06
CA LEU A 7 -3.39 3.90 5.78
C LEU A 7 -4.06 4.81 4.75
N THR A 8 -5.39 4.78 4.67
CA THR A 8 -6.12 5.52 3.65
C THR A 8 -6.12 7.03 3.86
N ASP A 9 -5.80 7.50 5.06
CA ASP A 9 -5.64 8.93 5.31
C ASP A 9 -4.54 9.55 4.43
N HIS A 10 -3.56 8.75 4.00
CA HIS A 10 -2.48 9.23 3.14
C HIS A 10 -2.94 9.49 1.70
N LEU A 11 -4.16 9.06 1.33
CA LEU A 11 -4.71 9.39 0.03
C LEU A 11 -4.80 10.89 -0.21
N LYS A 12 -5.04 11.67 0.83
CA LYS A 12 -5.12 13.13 0.71
C LYS A 12 -3.86 13.74 0.13
N THR A 13 -2.71 13.16 0.47
CA THR A 13 -1.44 13.63 -0.05
C THR A 13 -1.16 13.09 -1.45
N ILE A 14 -1.39 11.78 -1.64
CA ILE A 14 -1.03 11.12 -2.88
C ILE A 14 -1.92 11.53 -4.06
N GLU A 15 -3.19 11.82 -3.81
CA GLU A 15 -4.14 12.20 -4.85
C GLU A 15 -3.86 13.57 -5.48
N LYS A 16 -3.00 14.37 -4.86
CA LYS A 16 -2.56 15.65 -5.44
C LYS A 16 -1.66 15.45 -6.65
N HIS A 17 -1.09 14.26 -6.79
CA HIS A 17 -0.19 13.89 -7.90
C HIS A 17 1.00 14.83 -8.03
N GLU A 18 1.54 15.29 -6.91
CA GLU A 18 2.66 16.25 -6.87
C GLU A 18 4.00 15.59 -6.55
N ILE A 19 4.00 14.28 -6.27
CA ILE A 19 5.22 13.55 -5.89
C ILE A 19 5.82 12.88 -7.13
N HIS A 20 6.95 13.43 -7.61
CA HIS A 20 7.60 12.93 -8.82
C HIS A 20 9.12 12.75 -8.68
N ASP A 21 9.68 13.05 -7.50
CA ASP A 21 11.13 13.04 -7.30
C ASP A 21 11.44 12.46 -5.93
N SER A 22 12.20 11.38 -5.90
CA SER A 22 12.56 10.71 -4.64
C SER A 22 13.45 11.56 -3.74
N ALA A 23 14.09 12.61 -4.27
CA ALA A 23 14.89 13.54 -3.50
C ALA A 23 14.09 14.72 -2.95
N SER A 24 12.82 14.87 -3.36
CA SER A 24 11.99 15.98 -2.91
C SER A 24 11.56 15.81 -1.45
N GLN A 25 11.37 16.92 -0.76
CA GLN A 25 10.88 16.89 0.62
C GLN A 25 9.49 16.28 0.70
N SER A 26 8.65 16.53 -0.31
CA SER A 26 7.30 15.96 -0.38
C SER A 26 7.33 14.44 -0.36
N TYR A 27 8.23 13.84 -1.14
CA TYR A 27 8.38 12.38 -1.19
C TYR A 27 8.91 11.85 0.14
N ILE A 28 9.98 12.46 0.65
CA ILE A 28 10.64 12.01 1.88
C ILE A 28 9.65 12.04 3.05
N THR A 29 8.92 13.13 3.19
CA THR A 29 7.92 13.27 4.25
C THR A 29 6.81 12.23 4.10
N PHE A 30 6.29 12.07 2.88
CA PHE A 30 5.23 11.09 2.61
C PHE A 30 5.67 9.67 2.98
N VAL A 31 6.85 9.26 2.52
CA VAL A 31 7.35 7.90 2.77
C VAL A 31 7.53 7.65 4.25
N HIS A 32 8.14 8.59 4.98
CA HIS A 32 8.34 8.40 6.42
C HIS A 32 7.01 8.28 7.16
N GLU A 33 6.07 9.16 6.87
CA GLU A 33 4.76 9.12 7.52
C GLU A 33 3.97 7.87 7.14
N PHE A 34 4.02 7.48 5.87
CA PHE A 34 3.32 6.29 5.41
C PHE A 34 3.90 5.03 6.05
N MET A 35 5.24 4.91 6.09
CA MET A 35 5.89 3.75 6.70
C MET A 35 5.62 3.67 8.19
N ASP A 36 5.57 4.81 8.90
CA ASP A 36 5.21 4.81 10.31
C ASP A 36 3.78 4.27 10.51
N SER A 37 2.84 4.74 9.69
CA SER A 37 1.45 4.27 9.74
C SER A 37 1.35 2.79 9.42
N LEU A 38 2.08 2.33 8.40
CA LEU A 38 2.07 0.93 7.98
C LEU A 38 2.64 0.03 9.07
N ASN A 39 3.77 0.42 9.67
CA ASN A 39 4.39 -0.34 10.74
C ASN A 39 3.47 -0.44 11.96
N GLU A 40 2.81 0.65 12.31
CA GLU A 40 1.85 0.65 13.40
C GLU A 40 0.66 -0.24 13.10
N PHE A 41 0.14 -0.16 11.87
CA PHE A 41 -0.97 -1.00 11.43
C PHE A 41 -0.59 -2.48 11.52
N CYS A 42 0.58 -2.86 11.01
CA CYS A 42 1.04 -4.24 11.04
C CYS A 42 1.26 -4.73 12.47
N SER A 43 1.73 -3.86 13.35
CA SER A 43 1.93 -4.20 14.76
C SER A 43 0.60 -4.56 15.44
N LYS A 44 -0.47 -3.85 15.09
CA LYS A 44 -1.81 -4.13 15.64
C LYS A 44 -2.44 -5.38 15.04
N HIS A 45 -1.98 -5.81 13.85
CA HIS A 45 -2.58 -6.93 13.12
C HIS A 45 -1.54 -8.01 12.80
N GLN A 46 -0.57 -8.22 13.68
CA GLN A 46 0.57 -9.13 13.47
C GLN A 46 0.20 -10.50 12.96
N ASN A 47 -0.84 -11.10 13.55
CA ASN A 47 -1.21 -12.47 13.22
C ASN A 47 -1.77 -12.62 11.81
N ALA A 48 -2.16 -11.52 11.18
CA ALA A 48 -2.78 -11.56 9.86
C ALA A 48 -1.77 -11.38 8.72
N PHE A 49 -0.65 -10.67 8.97
CA PHE A 49 0.20 -10.21 7.87
C PHE A 49 1.68 -10.50 8.01
N ASP A 50 2.14 -10.96 9.17
CA ASP A 50 3.57 -11.08 9.46
C ASP A 50 4.27 -12.08 8.53
N GLY A 51 5.15 -11.55 7.68
CA GLY A 51 5.99 -12.36 6.82
C GLY A 51 5.29 -13.13 5.71
N GLN A 52 3.98 -12.96 5.54
CA GLN A 52 3.20 -13.77 4.62
C GLN A 52 2.85 -13.10 3.29
N PHE A 53 3.22 -11.83 3.10
CA PHE A 53 2.81 -11.12 1.88
C PHE A 53 3.30 -11.84 0.61
N TYR A 54 4.50 -12.38 0.63
CA TYR A 54 5.07 -13.06 -0.54
C TYR A 54 4.23 -14.28 -0.93
N ASN A 55 3.87 -15.09 0.06
CA ASN A 55 3.04 -16.28 -0.18
C ASN A 55 1.64 -15.90 -0.69
N ILE A 56 1.07 -14.84 -0.13
CA ILE A 56 -0.25 -14.36 -0.57
C ILE A 56 -0.20 -13.93 -2.05
N LEU A 57 0.85 -13.22 -2.45
CA LEU A 57 1.01 -12.83 -3.84
C LEU A 57 1.13 -14.05 -4.75
N LEU A 58 1.96 -15.02 -4.38
CA LEU A 58 2.14 -16.25 -5.17
C LEU A 58 0.84 -17.03 -5.33
N GLU A 59 0.06 -17.15 -4.25
CA GLU A 59 -1.21 -17.86 -4.30
C GLU A 59 -2.22 -17.20 -5.25
N ASN A 60 -2.03 -15.93 -5.54
CA ASN A 60 -2.89 -15.16 -6.43
C ASN A 60 -2.25 -14.91 -7.80
N ASN A 61 -1.18 -15.64 -8.11
CA ASN A 61 -0.47 -15.56 -9.39
C ASN A 61 0.11 -14.17 -9.67
N ILE A 62 0.54 -13.48 -8.61
CA ILE A 62 1.16 -12.16 -8.73
C ILE A 62 2.65 -12.30 -8.41
N SER A 63 3.50 -11.99 -9.37
CA SER A 63 4.95 -11.97 -9.13
C SER A 63 5.31 -10.74 -8.32
N TRP A 64 6.29 -10.89 -7.43
CA TRP A 64 6.77 -9.77 -6.62
C TRP A 64 7.70 -8.89 -7.46
N ASP A 65 7.12 -8.15 -8.39
CA ASP A 65 7.83 -7.19 -9.21
C ASP A 65 6.87 -6.05 -9.56
N ILE A 66 7.44 -4.91 -9.95
CA ILE A 66 6.65 -3.71 -10.17
C ILE A 66 5.65 -3.88 -11.32
N LYS A 67 6.03 -4.61 -12.37
CA LYS A 67 5.17 -4.77 -13.54
C LYS A 67 3.90 -5.55 -13.18
N ASP A 68 4.08 -6.74 -12.58
CA ASP A 68 2.94 -7.60 -12.22
C ASP A 68 2.06 -6.94 -11.17
N MET A 69 2.69 -6.42 -10.11
CA MET A 69 1.95 -5.81 -9.01
C MET A 69 1.15 -4.59 -9.47
N SER A 70 1.74 -3.77 -10.33
CA SER A 70 1.09 -2.56 -10.83
C SER A 70 -0.03 -2.84 -11.81
N ASN A 71 0.02 -3.97 -12.52
CA ASN A 71 -0.98 -4.32 -13.51
C ASN A 71 -2.10 -5.20 -13.00
N THR A 72 -2.07 -5.55 -11.72
CA THR A 72 -3.09 -6.40 -11.12
C THR A 72 -4.43 -5.66 -11.00
N ASP A 73 -5.53 -6.33 -11.42
CA ASP A 73 -6.87 -5.78 -11.28
C ASP A 73 -7.33 -5.91 -9.82
N VAL A 74 -7.35 -4.77 -9.11
CA VAL A 74 -7.68 -4.77 -7.68
C VAL A 74 -9.16 -5.01 -7.40
N THR A 75 -10.03 -4.87 -8.40
CA THR A 75 -11.47 -5.03 -8.19
C THR A 75 -11.88 -6.49 -7.94
N SER A 76 -11.02 -7.43 -8.30
CA SER A 76 -11.26 -8.86 -8.09
C SER A 76 -10.55 -9.41 -6.85
N LEU A 77 -9.81 -8.56 -6.12
CA LEU A 77 -8.99 -9.02 -5.00
C LEU A 77 -9.64 -8.70 -3.65
N ASP A 78 -9.36 -9.55 -2.66
CA ASP A 78 -9.81 -9.26 -1.30
C ASP A 78 -8.81 -8.35 -0.57
N GLU A 79 -9.18 -7.95 0.65
CA GLU A 79 -8.38 -7.03 1.48
C GLU A 79 -6.97 -7.55 1.73
N LYS A 80 -6.86 -8.85 1.95
CA LYS A 80 -5.59 -9.48 2.30
C LYS A 80 -4.58 -9.37 1.16
N VAL A 81 -5.05 -9.54 -0.08
CA VAL A 81 -4.18 -9.43 -1.26
C VAL A 81 -3.77 -7.98 -1.48
N ILE A 82 -4.69 -7.03 -1.28
CA ILE A 82 -4.36 -5.61 -1.39
C ILE A 82 -3.27 -5.23 -0.38
N LEU A 83 -3.40 -5.69 0.87
CA LEU A 83 -2.38 -5.43 1.88
C LEU A 83 -1.04 -6.08 1.51
N ALA A 84 -1.08 -7.28 0.92
CA ALA A 84 0.14 -7.94 0.46
C ALA A 84 0.83 -7.14 -0.64
N LEU A 85 0.08 -6.52 -1.55
CA LEU A 85 0.64 -5.64 -2.57
C LEU A 85 1.35 -4.44 -1.93
N ILE A 86 0.72 -3.81 -0.95
CA ILE A 86 1.32 -2.67 -0.24
C ILE A 86 2.59 -3.10 0.49
N LEU A 87 2.57 -4.22 1.18
CA LEU A 87 3.74 -4.72 1.90
C LEU A 87 4.86 -5.08 0.93
N GLY A 88 4.53 -5.69 -0.21
CA GLY A 88 5.52 -6.01 -1.24
C GLY A 88 6.18 -4.77 -1.81
N ALA A 89 5.39 -3.73 -2.07
CA ALA A 89 5.90 -2.47 -2.63
C ALA A 89 6.79 -1.72 -1.64
N THR A 90 6.54 -1.85 -0.34
CA THR A 90 7.27 -1.11 0.69
C THR A 90 8.46 -1.88 1.26
N LYS A 91 8.60 -3.16 0.91
CA LYS A 91 9.63 -4.02 1.51
C LYS A 91 11.04 -3.49 1.32
N ASP A 92 11.33 -2.93 0.15
CA ASP A 92 12.68 -2.48 -0.19
C ASP A 92 12.98 -1.05 0.27
N VAL A 93 12.01 -0.35 0.86
CA VAL A 93 12.20 1.04 1.29
C VAL A 93 13.30 1.15 2.35
N SER A 94 13.47 0.14 3.20
CA SER A 94 14.52 0.14 4.21
C SER A 94 15.93 0.07 3.62
N PHE A 95 16.07 -0.41 2.39
CA PHE A 95 17.35 -0.51 1.70
C PHE A 95 17.53 0.61 0.67
N TYR A 96 16.43 1.05 0.06
CA TYR A 96 16.43 2.08 -0.95
C TYR A 96 15.17 2.92 -0.79
N GLU A 97 15.31 4.10 -0.23
CA GLU A 97 14.18 4.96 0.12
C GLU A 97 13.32 5.33 -1.09
N GLY A 98 13.93 5.41 -2.29
CA GLY A 98 13.20 5.69 -3.52
C GLY A 98 12.37 4.54 -4.07
N ALA A 99 12.40 3.36 -3.42
CA ALA A 99 11.75 2.16 -3.94
C ALA A 99 10.23 2.30 -4.09
N LEU A 100 9.59 3.17 -3.32
CA LEU A 100 8.15 3.37 -3.39
C LEU A 100 7.72 4.33 -4.50
N LEU A 101 8.63 5.17 -4.99
CA LEU A 101 8.29 6.21 -5.97
C LEU A 101 7.61 5.67 -7.23
N PRO A 102 8.10 4.58 -7.86
CA PRO A 102 7.44 4.06 -9.06
C PRO A 102 5.97 3.71 -8.85
N TYR A 103 5.64 3.19 -7.66
CA TYR A 103 4.25 2.83 -7.33
C TYR A 103 3.39 4.06 -7.07
N ILE A 104 4.00 5.17 -6.68
CA ILE A 104 3.29 6.45 -6.53
C ILE A 104 3.05 7.06 -7.90
N GLU A 105 4.09 7.09 -8.74
CA GLU A 105 4.00 7.72 -10.06
C GLU A 105 3.04 7.02 -11.00
N ASN A 106 3.01 5.68 -10.97
CA ASN A 106 2.07 4.92 -11.80
C ASN A 106 0.69 4.75 -11.16
N ARG A 107 0.47 5.40 -10.02
CA ARG A 107 -0.78 5.40 -9.26
C ARG A 107 -1.20 4.05 -8.69
N SER A 108 -0.29 3.09 -8.61
CA SER A 108 -0.60 1.78 -8.02
C SER A 108 -0.96 1.91 -6.55
N LEU A 109 -0.13 2.61 -5.78
CA LEU A 109 -0.40 2.80 -4.36
C LEU A 109 -1.74 3.50 -4.13
N GLU A 110 -2.04 4.51 -4.95
CA GLU A 110 -3.33 5.20 -4.88
C GLU A 110 -4.49 4.24 -5.10
N ARG A 111 -4.42 3.40 -6.13
CA ARG A 111 -5.48 2.42 -6.43
C ARG A 111 -5.66 1.43 -5.28
N TRP A 112 -4.56 0.96 -4.72
CA TRP A 112 -4.61 0.01 -3.60
C TRP A 112 -5.26 0.64 -2.37
N LEU A 113 -4.87 1.86 -2.04
CA LEU A 113 -5.45 2.56 -0.89
C LEU A 113 -6.93 2.87 -1.09
N ARG A 114 -7.32 3.26 -2.32
CA ARG A 114 -8.74 3.49 -2.62
C ARG A 114 -9.55 2.21 -2.50
N ARG A 115 -8.95 1.07 -2.83
CA ARG A 115 -9.64 -0.22 -2.66
C ARG A 115 -9.85 -0.54 -1.18
N LEU A 116 -8.85 -0.25 -0.33
CA LEU A 116 -9.02 -0.40 1.11
C LEU A 116 -10.11 0.54 1.65
N GLU A 117 -10.16 1.76 1.14
CA GLU A 117 -11.21 2.71 1.50
C GLU A 117 -12.59 2.18 1.13
N TYR A 118 -12.69 1.52 -0.02
CA TYR A 118 -13.93 0.88 -0.45
C TYR A 118 -14.37 -0.19 0.55
N PHE A 119 -13.45 -1.04 1.00
CA PHE A 119 -13.78 -2.05 2.01
C PHE A 119 -14.21 -1.43 3.33
N ASP A 120 -13.58 -0.35 3.73
CA ASP A 120 -13.97 0.37 4.95
C ASP A 120 -15.37 0.96 4.84
N SER A 121 -15.78 1.38 3.64
CA SER A 121 -17.12 1.93 3.45
C SER A 121 -18.20 0.87 3.63
N PHE A 122 -17.90 -0.39 3.28
CA PHE A 122 -18.80 -1.50 3.58
C PHE A 122 -18.91 -1.75 5.07
N SER A 123 -17.76 -1.77 5.76
CA SER A 123 -17.75 -2.01 7.21
C SER A 123 -18.49 -0.92 7.97
N ALA A 124 -18.44 0.30 7.48
CA ALA A 124 -19.10 1.44 8.12
C ALA A 124 -20.63 1.38 8.05
N THR A 125 -21.18 0.60 7.09
CA THR A 125 -22.64 0.48 6.93
C THR A 125 -23.24 -0.65 7.75
N ASN A 126 -22.39 -1.46 8.34
CA ASN A 126 -22.81 -2.56 9.19
C ASN A 126 -22.73 -2.12 10.67
#